data_b8fc4258a2b0f8662abe66389ad253a1
#
_entry.id   b8fc4258a2b0f8662abe66389ad253a1
#
_cell.length_a   1.000
_cell.length_b   1.000
_cell.length_c   1.000
_cell.angle_alpha   90.00
_cell.angle_beta   90.00
_cell.angle_gamma   90.00
#
_symmetry.space_group_name_H-M   'P 1'
#
loop_
_entity.id
_entity.type
_entity.pdbx_description
1 polymer ?
#
loop_
_entity_poly.entity_id
_entity_poly.type
_entity_poly.pdbx_seq_one_letter_code
_entity_poly.pdbx_strand_id
1 'polypeptide(L)'
;MINKHIVLHKPGKFEYKENDIDIKLSEGEALIQIKKIGVCGTDYHAFKGNQPFFSYPRVLGHELGAEIIQLHSATESHKIGDRVAVEPYLNCGKCQPCRNNKSNCCEQLKVLGVHVDGGMASFLKV
;
A
#
# COMPACT_ATOMS: atom_id res chain seq x y z
N MET A 1 -4.57 5.55 17.21
CA MET A 1 -5.30 6.21 16.06
C MET A 1 -6.13 5.15 15.36
N ILE A 2 -7.44 5.38 15.23
CA ILE A 2 -8.33 4.40 14.60
C ILE A 2 -8.16 4.41 13.08
N ASN A 3 -7.79 3.28 12.52
CA ASN A 3 -7.71 3.04 11.10
C ASN A 3 -8.97 2.31 10.63
N LYS A 4 -9.72 2.93 9.75
CA LYS A 4 -10.90 2.35 9.09
C LYS A 4 -10.45 1.75 7.77
N HIS A 5 -10.80 0.50 7.50
CA HIS A 5 -10.37 -0.17 6.28
C HIS A 5 -11.39 -1.18 5.78
N ILE A 6 -11.28 -1.51 4.50
CA ILE A 6 -12.15 -2.49 3.85
C ILE A 6 -11.31 -3.69 3.44
N VAL A 7 -11.67 -4.86 3.96
CA VAL A 7 -11.00 -6.12 3.68
C VAL A 7 -11.82 -6.92 2.66
N LEU A 8 -11.20 -7.33 1.57
CA LEU A 8 -11.75 -8.37 0.71
C LEU A 8 -11.44 -9.73 1.36
N HIS A 9 -12.44 -10.26 2.07
CA HIS A 9 -12.27 -11.47 2.90
C HIS A 9 -12.16 -12.75 2.08
N LYS A 10 -12.95 -12.83 1.03
CA LYS A 10 -12.96 -13.85 -0.01
C LYS A 10 -13.59 -13.29 -1.29
N PRO A 11 -13.51 -13.95 -2.45
CA PRO A 11 -14.17 -13.46 -3.64
C PRO A 11 -15.62 -13.06 -3.40
N GLY A 12 -15.97 -11.84 -3.81
CA GLY A 12 -17.31 -11.27 -3.68
C GLY A 12 -17.70 -10.76 -2.29
N LYS A 13 -16.82 -10.85 -1.27
CA LYS A 13 -17.17 -10.46 0.10
C LYS A 13 -16.21 -9.44 0.67
N PHE A 14 -16.63 -8.16 0.68
CA PHE A 14 -16.00 -7.10 1.45
C PHE A 14 -16.52 -7.06 2.90
N GLU A 15 -15.63 -6.70 3.80
CA GLU A 15 -15.92 -6.48 5.22
C GLU A 15 -15.27 -5.17 5.67
N TYR A 16 -16.06 -4.31 6.31
CA TYR A 16 -15.55 -3.10 6.95
C TYR A 16 -14.98 -3.43 8.31
N LYS A 17 -13.79 -2.91 8.60
CA LYS A 17 -13.10 -3.10 9.89
C LYS A 17 -12.53 -1.80 10.42
N GLU A 18 -12.38 -1.75 11.73
CA GLU A 18 -11.66 -0.70 12.44
C GLU A 18 -10.64 -1.35 13.37
N ASN A 19 -9.46 -0.80 13.43
CA ASN A 19 -8.42 -1.19 14.39
C ASN A 19 -7.56 0.02 14.75
N ASP A 20 -6.91 -0.05 15.90
CA ASP A 20 -5.85 0.89 16.20
C ASP A 20 -4.63 0.62 15.34
N ILE A 21 -4.14 1.65 14.66
CA ILE A 21 -2.87 1.60 13.95
C ILE A 21 -1.75 2.03 14.88
N ASP A 22 -0.69 1.23 14.94
CA ASP A 22 0.55 1.63 15.58
C ASP A 22 1.20 2.75 14.76
N ILE A 23 1.30 3.93 15.38
CA ILE A 23 1.88 5.12 14.76
C ILE A 23 3.40 5.21 14.92
N LYS A 24 4.02 4.22 15.58
CA LYS A 24 5.48 4.16 15.68
C LYS A 24 6.07 3.87 14.30
N LEU A 25 6.92 4.76 13.83
CA LEU A 25 7.61 4.66 12.55
C LEU A 25 9.04 4.21 12.76
N SER A 26 9.51 3.39 11.84
CA SER A 26 10.92 3.02 11.68
C SER A 26 11.64 3.99 10.76
N GLU A 27 12.95 3.90 10.70
CA GLU A 27 13.75 4.70 9.77
C GLU A 27 13.31 4.49 8.32
N GLY A 28 13.08 5.58 7.60
CA GLY A 28 12.60 5.57 6.22
C GLY A 28 11.09 5.44 6.06
N GLU A 29 10.34 5.26 7.15
CA GLU A 29 8.87 5.15 7.09
C GLU A 29 8.16 6.50 7.24
N ALA A 30 7.02 6.58 6.58
CA ALA A 30 6.04 7.65 6.73
C ALA A 30 4.65 7.10 7.04
N LEU A 31 3.88 7.85 7.82
CA LEU A 31 2.44 7.62 7.96
C LEU A 31 1.70 8.59 7.04
N ILE A 32 0.89 8.04 6.17
CA ILE A 32 0.09 8.82 5.22
C ILE A 32 -1.40 8.67 5.50
N GLN A 33 -2.13 9.76 5.30
CA GLN A 33 -3.59 9.75 5.29
C GLN A 33 -4.07 9.61 3.85
N ILE A 34 -4.85 8.57 3.58
CA ILE A 34 -5.39 8.32 2.24
C ILE A 34 -6.53 9.33 1.96
N LYS A 35 -6.44 10.04 0.87
CA LYS A 35 -7.43 11.05 0.44
C LYS A 35 -8.24 10.61 -0.77
N LYS A 36 -7.62 9.87 -1.69
CA LYS A 36 -8.23 9.35 -2.91
C LYS A 36 -7.69 7.96 -3.23
N ILE A 37 -8.57 7.11 -3.71
CA ILE A 37 -8.26 5.74 -4.11
C ILE A 37 -8.78 5.55 -5.53
N GLY A 38 -7.90 5.20 -6.46
CA GLY A 38 -8.28 4.71 -7.78
C GLY A 38 -8.63 3.23 -7.73
N VAL A 39 -9.60 2.84 -8.54
CA VAL A 39 -9.99 1.43 -8.72
C VAL A 39 -9.58 0.99 -10.11
N CYS A 40 -8.75 -0.03 -10.22
CA CYS A 40 -8.30 -0.56 -11.50
C CYS A 40 -8.85 -1.98 -11.76
N GLY A 41 -8.59 -2.50 -12.96
CA GLY A 41 -9.03 -3.84 -13.34
C GLY A 41 -8.52 -4.96 -12.42
N THR A 42 -7.34 -4.80 -11.82
CA THR A 42 -6.78 -5.74 -10.85
C THR A 42 -7.69 -5.92 -9.63
N ASP A 43 -8.31 -4.84 -9.14
CA ASP A 43 -9.23 -4.89 -8.01
C ASP A 43 -10.51 -5.65 -8.36
N TYR A 44 -11.04 -5.47 -9.58
CA TYR A 44 -12.17 -6.24 -10.08
C TYR A 44 -11.86 -7.73 -10.22
N HIS A 45 -10.67 -8.07 -10.73
CA HIS A 45 -10.24 -9.46 -10.85
C HIS A 45 -10.05 -10.10 -9.47
N ALA A 46 -9.49 -9.37 -8.51
CA ALA A 46 -9.39 -9.83 -7.13
C ALA A 46 -10.78 -10.07 -6.52
N PHE A 47 -11.73 -9.16 -6.72
CA PHE A 47 -13.10 -9.31 -6.27
C PHE A 47 -13.80 -10.54 -6.86
N LYS A 48 -13.57 -10.84 -8.14
CA LYS A 48 -14.11 -12.01 -8.83
C LYS A 48 -13.41 -13.32 -8.49
N GLY A 49 -12.25 -13.27 -7.86
CA GLY A 49 -11.47 -14.46 -7.51
C GLY A 49 -10.63 -15.03 -8.65
N ASN A 50 -10.39 -14.27 -9.72
CA ASN A 50 -9.62 -14.70 -10.89
C ASN A 50 -8.30 -13.92 -11.07
N GLN A 51 -7.84 -13.20 -10.05
CA GLN A 51 -6.54 -12.56 -10.03
C GLN A 51 -5.46 -13.61 -9.71
N PRO A 52 -4.52 -13.89 -10.63
CA PRO A 52 -3.40 -14.78 -10.33
C PRO A 52 -2.48 -14.18 -9.24
N PHE A 53 -1.85 -15.04 -8.46
CA PHE A 53 -0.93 -14.66 -7.38
C PHE A 53 -1.55 -13.84 -6.25
N PHE A 54 -2.86 -13.87 -6.11
CA PHE A 54 -3.61 -13.15 -5.10
C PHE A 54 -4.02 -14.08 -3.95
N SER A 55 -3.91 -13.60 -2.72
CA SER A 55 -4.33 -14.32 -1.52
C SER A 55 -5.33 -13.51 -0.68
N TYR A 56 -6.28 -14.22 -0.08
CA TYR A 56 -7.31 -13.64 0.79
C TYR A 56 -7.03 -14.02 2.26
N PRO A 57 -7.45 -13.22 3.23
CA PRO A 57 -8.02 -11.87 3.09
C PRO A 57 -6.99 -10.84 2.66
N ARG A 58 -7.44 -9.74 2.04
CA ARG A 58 -6.57 -8.65 1.59
C ARG A 58 -7.28 -7.30 1.65
N VAL A 59 -6.59 -6.27 2.11
CA VAL A 59 -6.97 -4.87 1.88
C VAL A 59 -6.48 -4.49 0.49
N LEU A 60 -7.39 -4.12 -0.39
CA LEU A 60 -7.05 -3.69 -1.76
C LEU A 60 -6.55 -2.24 -1.78
N GLY A 61 -6.29 -1.73 -2.97
CA GLY A 61 -5.97 -0.33 -3.23
C GLY A 61 -4.48 -0.08 -3.38
N HIS A 62 -4.10 0.31 -4.60
CA HIS A 62 -2.71 0.57 -4.99
C HIS A 62 -2.54 1.84 -5.85
N GLU A 63 -3.64 2.48 -6.25
CA GLU A 63 -3.66 3.79 -6.90
C GLU A 63 -4.09 4.83 -5.86
N LEU A 64 -3.13 5.39 -5.13
CA LEU A 64 -3.38 6.14 -3.91
C LEU A 64 -2.87 7.58 -4.03
N GLY A 65 -3.78 8.53 -3.77
CA GLY A 65 -3.43 9.91 -3.47
C GLY A 65 -3.57 10.15 -1.97
N ALA A 66 -2.54 10.67 -1.34
CA ALA A 66 -2.45 10.78 0.11
C ALA A 66 -1.78 12.08 0.56
N GLU A 67 -1.80 12.31 1.86
CA GLU A 67 -1.08 13.38 2.54
C GLU A 67 -0.18 12.78 3.62
N ILE A 68 1.07 13.22 3.69
CA ILE A 68 1.99 12.83 4.74
C ILE A 68 1.58 13.47 6.05
N ILE A 69 1.25 12.68 7.06
CA ILE A 69 0.85 13.18 8.39
C ILE A 69 1.91 12.94 9.46
N GLN A 70 2.85 12.03 9.22
CA GLN A 70 3.99 11.80 10.11
C GLN A 70 5.17 11.24 9.32
N LEU A 71 6.38 11.63 9.69
CA LEU A 71 7.65 11.12 9.17
C LEU A 71 8.50 10.63 10.35
N HIS A 72 9.24 9.54 10.17
CA HIS A 72 10.24 9.13 11.16
C HIS A 72 11.31 10.21 11.34
N SER A 73 11.80 10.75 10.23
CA SER A 73 12.76 11.86 10.22
C SER A 73 12.46 12.80 9.05
N ALA A 74 12.73 14.08 9.25
CA ALA A 74 12.63 15.04 8.16
C ALA A 74 13.63 14.68 7.05
N THR A 75 13.19 14.75 5.79
CA THR A 75 14.04 14.56 4.61
C THR A 75 14.07 15.83 3.79
N GLU A 76 15.05 15.97 2.91
CA GLU A 76 15.09 17.10 1.97
C GLU A 76 13.97 17.04 0.93
N SER A 77 13.45 15.83 0.67
CA SER A 77 12.47 15.58 -0.40
C SER A 77 11.01 15.60 0.07
N HIS A 78 10.75 15.36 1.36
CA HIS A 78 9.39 15.22 1.89
C HIS A 78 9.22 15.88 3.25
N LYS A 79 8.06 16.48 3.47
CA LYS A 79 7.65 17.07 4.75
C LYS A 79 6.20 16.74 5.09
N ILE A 80 5.84 16.87 6.36
CA ILE A 80 4.46 16.73 6.82
C ILE A 80 3.57 17.75 6.09
N GLY A 81 2.42 17.30 5.60
CA GLY A 81 1.47 18.07 4.81
C GLY A 81 1.65 17.95 3.30
N ASP A 82 2.73 17.30 2.82
CA ASP A 82 2.90 17.07 1.39
C ASP A 82 1.83 16.12 0.84
N ARG A 83 1.31 16.47 -0.34
CA ARG A 83 0.44 15.60 -1.12
C ARG A 83 1.28 14.69 -2.00
N VAL A 84 1.02 13.41 -1.90
CA VAL A 84 1.83 12.38 -2.57
C VAL A 84 0.96 11.38 -3.31
N ALA A 85 1.51 10.81 -4.38
CA ALA A 85 1.04 9.56 -4.97
C ALA A 85 1.96 8.44 -4.48
N VAL A 86 1.37 7.30 -4.14
CA VAL A 86 2.12 6.17 -3.60
C VAL A 86 2.60 5.28 -4.74
N GLU A 87 3.89 5.01 -4.80
CA GLU A 87 4.45 3.99 -5.69
C GLU A 87 4.10 2.60 -5.13
N PRO A 88 3.30 1.78 -5.83
CA PRO A 88 2.81 0.52 -5.28
C PRO A 88 3.79 -0.64 -5.38
N TYR A 89 4.87 -0.51 -6.14
CA TYR A 89 5.83 -1.58 -6.39
C TYR A 89 6.94 -1.57 -5.36
N LEU A 90 6.99 -2.61 -4.53
CA LEU A 90 7.94 -2.75 -3.43
C LEU A 90 9.05 -3.71 -3.88
N ASN A 91 10.18 -3.16 -4.30
CA ASN A 91 11.35 -3.92 -4.71
C ASN A 91 12.32 -4.14 -3.55
N CYS A 92 13.11 -5.22 -3.61
CA CYS A 92 14.01 -5.60 -2.52
C CYS A 92 15.30 -4.76 -2.45
N GLY A 93 15.66 -4.06 -3.52
CA GLY A 93 16.86 -3.22 -3.60
C GLY A 93 18.20 -3.97 -3.71
N LYS A 94 18.22 -5.28 -3.54
CA LYS A 94 19.49 -6.07 -3.42
C LYS A 94 19.67 -7.19 -4.44
N CYS A 95 18.64 -7.65 -5.14
CA CYS A 95 18.77 -8.65 -6.20
C CYS A 95 19.48 -8.08 -7.43
N GLN A 96 19.89 -8.94 -8.35
CA GLN A 96 20.63 -8.52 -9.55
C GLN A 96 19.89 -7.44 -10.36
N PRO A 97 18.61 -7.60 -10.72
CA PRO A 97 17.87 -6.55 -11.42
C PRO A 97 17.83 -5.22 -10.66
N CYS A 98 17.59 -5.24 -9.36
CA CYS A 98 17.58 -4.01 -8.54
C CYS A 98 18.91 -3.29 -8.56
N ARG A 99 20.03 -4.02 -8.46
CA ARG A 99 21.38 -3.44 -8.52
C ARG A 99 21.74 -2.88 -9.88
N ASN A 100 21.06 -3.34 -10.94
CA ASN A 100 21.20 -2.86 -12.31
C ASN A 100 20.16 -1.82 -12.71
N ASN A 101 19.53 -1.13 -11.74
CA ASN A 101 18.50 -0.11 -11.95
C ASN A 101 17.27 -0.62 -12.73
N LYS A 102 16.94 -1.89 -12.58
CA LYS A 102 15.76 -2.55 -13.18
C LYS A 102 14.86 -3.09 -12.06
N SER A 103 14.44 -2.22 -11.15
CA SER A 103 13.61 -2.59 -9.99
C SER A 103 12.28 -3.21 -10.38
N ASN A 104 11.74 -2.88 -11.56
CA ASN A 104 10.54 -3.51 -12.13
C ASN A 104 10.71 -5.01 -12.42
N CYS A 105 11.95 -5.50 -12.54
CA CYS A 105 12.29 -6.91 -12.71
C CYS A 105 12.75 -7.58 -11.40
N CYS A 106 12.48 -6.97 -10.25
CA CYS A 106 12.87 -7.50 -8.96
C CYS A 106 12.36 -8.93 -8.77
N GLU A 107 13.24 -9.83 -8.34
CA GLU A 107 12.92 -11.24 -8.10
C GLU A 107 11.96 -11.46 -6.93
N GLN A 108 11.88 -10.48 -6.02
CA GLN A 108 11.02 -10.47 -4.84
C GLN A 108 10.01 -9.32 -4.87
N LEU A 109 9.61 -8.89 -6.05
CA LEU A 109 8.67 -7.79 -6.22
C LEU A 109 7.35 -8.09 -5.51
N LYS A 110 6.93 -7.16 -4.66
CA LYS A 110 5.60 -7.16 -4.06
C LYS A 110 4.83 -5.94 -4.52
N VAL A 111 3.52 -6.08 -4.61
CA VAL A 111 2.63 -5.00 -5.02
C VAL A 111 1.65 -4.72 -3.89
N LEU A 112 1.56 -3.46 -3.51
CA LEU A 112 0.60 -2.96 -2.54
C LEU A 112 -0.82 -3.30 -2.99
N GLY A 113 -1.67 -3.78 -2.07
CA GLY A 113 -3.04 -4.19 -2.39
C GLY A 113 -3.16 -5.51 -3.16
N VAL A 114 -2.05 -6.21 -3.40
CA VAL A 114 -2.01 -7.53 -4.04
C VAL A 114 -1.24 -8.53 -3.17
N HIS A 115 0.06 -8.38 -3.03
CA HIS A 115 0.92 -9.25 -2.23
C HIS A 115 0.95 -8.85 -0.75
N VAL A 116 0.76 -7.57 -0.48
CA VAL A 116 0.63 -6.98 0.86
C VAL A 116 -0.62 -6.13 0.91
N ASP A 117 -1.09 -5.79 2.12
CA ASP A 117 -2.28 -4.97 2.27
C ASP A 117 -2.07 -3.56 1.69
N GLY A 118 -3.11 -3.07 1.01
CA GLY A 118 -3.13 -1.81 0.31
C GLY A 118 -3.81 -0.67 1.05
N GLY A 119 -4.17 0.35 0.29
CA GLY A 119 -4.64 1.63 0.81
C GLY A 119 -6.15 1.84 0.82
N MET A 120 -6.99 0.80 0.70
CA MET A 120 -8.43 0.93 1.02
C MET A 120 -8.62 1.07 2.53
N ALA A 121 -7.97 2.08 3.09
CA ALA A 121 -7.90 2.38 4.51
C ALA A 121 -7.82 3.91 4.72
N SER A 122 -8.06 4.37 5.95
CA SER A 122 -7.88 5.79 6.29
C SER A 122 -6.40 6.18 6.35
N PHE A 123 -5.56 5.28 6.83
CA PHE A 123 -4.13 5.51 7.03
C PHE A 123 -3.32 4.31 6.56
N LEU A 124 -2.10 4.58 6.11
CA LEU A 124 -1.15 3.58 5.66
C LEU A 124 0.26 3.98 6.09
N LYS A 125 1.06 3.02 6.54
CA LYS A 125 2.52 3.20 6.65
C LYS A 125 3.19 2.83 5.33
N VAL A 126 4.09 3.66 4.88
CA VAL A 126 4.85 3.48 3.64
C VAL A 126 6.32 3.75 3.87
#